data_1970950d367cfb4fcbd1159f6df0a44f
#
_entry.id   1970950d367cfb4fcbd1159f6df0a44f
#
_cell.length_a   1.000
_cell.length_b   1.000
_cell.length_c   1.000
_cell.angle_alpha   90.00
_cell.angle_beta   90.00
_cell.angle_gamma   90.00
#
_symmetry.space_group_name_H-M   'P 1'
#
loop_
_entity.id
_entity.type
_entity.pdbx_description
1 polymer ?
#
loop_
_entity_poly.entity_id
_entity_poly.type
_entity_poly.pdbx_seq_one_letter_code
_entity_poly.pdbx_strand_id
1 'polypeptide(L)'
;MKRESAPYDTAEFLRDDAVIAAYLEEAFATGDAAFIVKALGTVARARSMTELARKTGMSRTSLYKALQEESRPEFGTILKVAQALGLELTVKPHMPDAA
;
A
#
# COMPACT_ATOMS: atom_id res chain seq x y z
N MET A 1 2.31 -13.13 -26.77
CA MET A 1 2.65 -12.69 -26.49
C MET A 1 2.80 -12.25 -25.82
N LYS A 2 3.06 -11.99 -25.55
CA LYS A 2 3.32 -11.48 -24.90
C LYS A 2 3.18 -10.51 -24.59
N ARG A 3 2.85 -10.39 -24.04
CA ARG A 3 2.80 -9.43 -23.73
C ARG A 3 3.74 -8.65 -23.50
N GLU A 4 3.86 -8.01 -23.96
CA GLU A 4 4.69 -7.34 -23.60
C GLU A 4 4.35 -6.50 -22.73
N SER A 5 3.81 -6.80 -21.97
CA SER A 5 3.51 -5.96 -20.99
C SER A 5 4.68 -5.24 -20.63
N ALA A 6 4.54 -4.06 -20.41
CA ALA A 6 5.60 -3.32 -19.91
C ALA A 6 6.06 -4.02 -18.69
N PRO A 7 7.32 -4.21 -18.58
CA PRO A 7 7.83 -4.79 -17.37
C PRO A 7 7.51 -3.93 -16.17
N TYR A 8 6.97 -2.76 -16.42
CA TYR A 8 6.66 -1.84 -15.34
C TYR A 8 5.20 -1.74 -15.07
N ASP A 9 4.42 -2.73 -15.48
CA ASP A 9 3.02 -2.71 -15.13
C ASP A 9 2.91 -2.96 -13.63
N THR A 10 2.84 -1.88 -12.88
CA THR A 10 2.81 -1.96 -11.44
C THR A 10 1.63 -2.76 -10.95
N ALA A 11 0.48 -2.60 -11.60
CA ALA A 11 -0.71 -3.32 -11.17
C ALA A 11 -0.53 -4.82 -11.28
N GLU A 12 0.13 -5.26 -12.33
CA GLU A 12 0.36 -6.68 -12.51
C GLU A 12 1.30 -7.22 -11.44
N PHE A 13 2.37 -6.49 -11.19
CA PHE A 13 3.32 -6.85 -10.17
C PHE A 13 2.68 -6.95 -8.81
N LEU A 14 1.75 -6.05 -8.49
CA LEU A 14 1.22 -5.94 -7.14
C LEU A 14 0.11 -6.93 -6.85
N ARG A 15 0.05 -8.01 -7.59
CA ARG A 15 -0.81 -9.12 -7.23
C ARG A 15 -0.12 -10.14 -6.36
N ASP A 16 1.19 -10.10 -6.32
CA ASP A 16 1.98 -11.05 -5.54
C ASP A 16 2.22 -10.47 -4.15
N ASP A 17 1.85 -11.21 -3.13
CA ASP A 17 1.94 -10.71 -1.75
C ASP A 17 3.37 -10.34 -1.38
N ALA A 18 4.34 -11.12 -1.82
CA ALA A 18 5.73 -10.81 -1.49
C ALA A 18 6.18 -9.51 -2.16
N VAL A 19 5.72 -9.29 -3.38
CA VAL A 19 6.07 -8.06 -4.09
C VAL A 19 5.39 -6.87 -3.43
N ILE A 20 4.15 -7.04 -3.01
CA ILE A 20 3.44 -5.98 -2.30
C ILE A 20 4.18 -5.59 -1.03
N ALA A 21 4.59 -6.59 -0.26
CA ALA A 21 5.30 -6.31 0.99
C ALA A 21 6.60 -5.56 0.71
N ALA A 22 7.36 -5.98 -0.29
CA ALA A 22 8.60 -5.31 -0.61
C ALA A 22 8.36 -3.87 -1.09
N TYR A 23 7.33 -3.69 -1.91
CA TYR A 23 6.98 -2.37 -2.42
C TYR A 23 6.64 -1.41 -1.29
N LEU A 24 5.80 -1.88 -0.37
CA LEU A 24 5.37 -1.03 0.74
C LEU A 24 6.47 -0.84 1.76
N GLU A 25 7.32 -1.85 1.93
CA GLU A 25 8.45 -1.70 2.84
C GLU A 25 9.35 -0.54 2.39
N GLU A 26 9.58 -0.45 1.10
CA GLU A 26 10.36 0.66 0.57
C GLU A 26 9.66 1.99 0.78
N ALA A 27 8.35 2.01 0.57
CA ALA A 27 7.59 3.23 0.78
C ALA A 27 7.67 3.69 2.22
N PHE A 28 7.49 2.76 3.16
CA PHE A 28 7.55 3.10 4.57
C PHE A 28 8.94 3.55 4.98
N ALA A 29 9.97 3.01 4.34
CA ALA A 29 11.33 3.38 4.66
C ALA A 29 11.64 4.83 4.32
N THR A 30 10.86 5.45 3.45
CA THR A 30 11.10 6.85 3.11
C THR A 30 10.77 7.79 4.26
N GLY A 31 9.90 7.37 5.18
CA GLY A 31 9.43 8.25 6.23
C GLY A 31 8.54 9.36 5.74
N ASP A 32 8.11 9.30 4.48
CA ASP A 32 7.30 10.36 3.86
C ASP A 32 5.85 9.91 3.88
N ALA A 33 5.05 10.53 4.74
CA ALA A 33 3.67 10.12 4.92
C ALA A 33 2.86 10.19 3.63
N ALA A 34 3.04 11.25 2.86
CA ALA A 34 2.28 11.40 1.63
C ALA A 34 2.65 10.30 0.64
N PHE A 35 3.92 9.97 0.57
CA PHE A 35 4.36 8.92 -0.34
C PHE A 35 3.82 7.56 0.09
N ILE A 36 3.80 7.33 1.40
CA ILE A 36 3.27 6.07 1.93
C ILE A 36 1.80 5.93 1.60
N VAL A 37 1.02 7.00 1.78
CA VAL A 37 -0.40 6.96 1.45
C VAL A 37 -0.60 6.70 -0.03
N LYS A 38 0.19 7.34 -0.87
CA LYS A 38 0.11 7.12 -2.30
C LYS A 38 0.41 5.67 -2.65
N ALA A 39 1.44 5.11 -2.03
CA ALA A 39 1.81 3.73 -2.30
C ALA A 39 0.71 2.76 -1.86
N LEU A 40 0.11 3.01 -0.70
CA LEU A 40 -0.99 2.18 -0.24
C LEU A 40 -2.17 2.26 -1.21
N GLY A 41 -2.44 3.46 -1.73
CA GLY A 41 -3.51 3.63 -2.70
C GLY A 41 -3.24 2.85 -3.98
N THR A 42 -2.00 2.85 -4.43
CA THR A 42 -1.63 2.11 -5.63
C THR A 42 -1.86 0.62 -5.43
N VAL A 43 -1.43 0.09 -4.30
CA VAL A 43 -1.62 -1.33 -4.02
C VAL A 43 -3.10 -1.66 -3.87
N ALA A 44 -3.83 -0.80 -3.18
CA ALA A 44 -5.25 -1.05 -2.94
C ALA A 44 -6.01 -1.14 -4.26
N ARG A 45 -5.74 -0.21 -5.17
CA ARG A 45 -6.41 -0.22 -6.46
C ARG A 45 -5.99 -1.43 -7.30
N ALA A 46 -4.76 -1.86 -7.15
CA ALA A 46 -4.29 -3.02 -7.89
C ALA A 46 -4.92 -4.32 -7.39
N ARG A 47 -5.25 -4.38 -6.10
CA ARG A 47 -5.88 -5.56 -5.56
C ARG A 47 -7.39 -5.55 -5.81
N SER A 48 -8.11 -4.76 -5.09
CA SER A 48 -9.55 -4.61 -5.28
C SER A 48 -10.09 -3.69 -4.21
N MET A 49 -10.57 -2.53 -4.64
CA MET A 49 -11.16 -1.60 -3.68
C MET A 49 -12.44 -2.17 -3.07
N THR A 50 -13.20 -2.93 -3.84
CA THR A 50 -14.41 -3.54 -3.33
C THR A 50 -14.09 -4.52 -2.20
N GLU A 51 -13.10 -5.35 -2.44
CA GLU A 51 -12.71 -6.32 -1.44
C GLU A 51 -12.16 -5.65 -0.19
N LEU A 52 -11.36 -4.60 -0.38
CA LEU A 52 -10.79 -3.89 0.76
C LEU A 52 -11.85 -3.15 1.54
N ALA A 53 -12.84 -2.59 0.86
CA ALA A 53 -13.95 -1.93 1.55
C ALA A 53 -14.65 -2.95 2.45
N ARG A 54 -14.88 -4.14 1.91
CA ARG A 54 -15.53 -5.18 2.70
C ARG A 54 -14.70 -5.56 3.91
N LYS A 55 -13.42 -5.73 3.72
CA LYS A 55 -12.54 -6.19 4.80
C LYS A 55 -12.29 -5.14 5.86
N THR A 56 -12.26 -3.88 5.45
CA THR A 56 -11.99 -2.79 6.41
C THR A 56 -13.26 -2.29 7.08
N GLY A 57 -14.42 -2.64 6.54
CA GLY A 57 -15.67 -2.08 7.03
C GLY A 57 -15.91 -0.65 6.57
N MET A 58 -15.11 -0.15 5.64
CA MET A 58 -15.26 1.20 5.11
C MET A 58 -16.01 1.17 3.79
N SER A 59 -16.68 2.27 3.48
CA SER A 59 -17.27 2.38 2.15
C SER A 59 -16.15 2.60 1.12
N ARG A 60 -16.44 2.24 -0.12
CA ARG A 60 -15.46 2.47 -1.19
C ARG A 60 -15.11 3.95 -1.30
N THR A 61 -16.10 4.81 -1.17
CA THR A 61 -15.87 6.25 -1.25
C THR A 61 -14.92 6.71 -0.15
N SER A 62 -15.16 6.26 1.08
CA SER A 62 -14.28 6.63 2.18
C SER A 62 -12.87 6.12 1.97
N LEU A 63 -12.77 4.90 1.46
CA LEU A 63 -11.47 4.28 1.21
C LEU A 63 -10.70 5.05 0.14
N TYR A 64 -11.38 5.41 -0.96
CA TYR A 64 -10.73 6.21 -2.00
C TYR A 64 -10.25 7.54 -1.46
N LYS A 65 -11.07 8.20 -0.64
CA LYS A 65 -10.69 9.48 -0.08
C LYS A 65 -9.49 9.35 0.85
N ALA A 66 -9.49 8.32 1.67
CA ALA A 66 -8.42 8.13 2.65
C ALA A 66 -7.07 7.87 1.98
N LEU A 67 -7.10 7.26 0.80
CA LEU A 67 -5.87 6.85 0.14
C LEU A 67 -5.45 7.77 -1.00
N GLN A 68 -6.00 8.98 -1.01
CA GLN A 68 -5.54 9.98 -1.96
C GLN A 68 -4.28 10.63 -1.45
N GLU A 69 -3.48 11.08 -2.39
CA GLU A 69 -2.17 11.62 -2.10
C GLU A 69 -2.22 12.78 -1.12
N GLU A 70 -3.22 13.63 -1.22
CA GLU A 70 -3.32 14.80 -0.36
C GLU A 70 -3.99 14.52 0.96
N SER A 71 -4.51 13.33 1.16
CA SER A 71 -5.24 13.08 2.37
C SER A 71 -4.28 12.83 3.52
N ARG A 72 -4.81 12.94 4.73
CA ARG A 72 -4.04 12.64 5.93
C ARG A 72 -4.87 11.66 6.74
N PRO A 73 -4.90 10.42 6.31
CA PRO A 73 -5.73 9.44 7.01
C PRO A 73 -5.22 9.20 8.41
N GLU A 74 -6.13 8.85 9.29
CA GLU A 74 -5.76 8.49 10.63
C GLU A 74 -4.93 7.22 10.62
N PHE A 75 -4.08 7.08 11.62
CA PHE A 75 -3.25 5.89 11.70
C PHE A 75 -4.09 4.61 11.75
N GLY A 76 -5.23 4.67 12.45
CA GLY A 76 -6.11 3.51 12.49
C GLY A 76 -6.59 3.07 11.12
N THR A 77 -6.84 4.03 10.23
CA THR A 77 -7.22 3.71 8.87
C THR A 77 -6.09 3.03 8.13
N ILE A 78 -4.88 3.55 8.28
CA ILE A 78 -3.70 2.96 7.65
C ILE A 78 -3.53 1.52 8.13
N LEU A 79 -3.70 1.30 9.43
CA LEU A 79 -3.54 -0.01 10.00
C LEU A 79 -4.58 -0.98 9.44
N LYS A 80 -5.84 -0.54 9.34
CA LYS A 80 -6.90 -1.37 8.77
C LYS A 80 -6.60 -1.76 7.33
N VAL A 81 -6.15 -0.79 6.54
CA VAL A 81 -5.84 -1.06 5.14
C VAL A 81 -4.70 -2.06 5.03
N ALA A 82 -3.65 -1.86 5.82
CA ALA A 82 -2.52 -2.78 5.80
C ALA A 82 -2.97 -4.19 6.16
N GLN A 83 -3.78 -4.31 7.20
CA GLN A 83 -4.25 -5.63 7.62
C GLN A 83 -5.14 -6.26 6.56
N ALA A 84 -5.97 -5.46 5.91
CA ALA A 84 -6.83 -5.98 4.85
C ALA A 84 -6.02 -6.44 3.65
N LEU A 85 -4.83 -5.90 3.47
CA LEU A 85 -3.93 -6.34 2.41
C LEU A 85 -3.10 -7.55 2.84
N GLY A 86 -3.33 -8.06 4.05
CA GLY A 86 -2.59 -9.21 4.52
C GLY A 86 -1.23 -8.87 5.08
N LEU A 87 -1.02 -7.63 5.46
CA LEU A 87 0.27 -7.17 5.95
C LEU A 87 0.22 -6.92 7.44
N GLU A 88 1.39 -6.97 8.02
CA GLU A 88 1.57 -6.73 9.44
C GLU A 88 2.56 -5.59 9.59
N LEU A 89 2.17 -4.54 10.29
CA LEU A 89 3.09 -3.44 10.53
C LEU A 89 3.96 -3.77 11.71
N THR A 90 5.26 -3.67 11.53
CA THR A 90 6.21 -3.96 12.60
C THR A 90 7.18 -2.82 12.74
N VAL A 91 8.02 -2.93 13.73
CA VAL A 91 9.00 -1.91 14.04
C VAL A 91 10.35 -2.59 14.15
N LYS A 92 11.36 -1.95 13.59
CA LYS A 92 12.72 -2.46 13.72
C LYS A 92 13.65 -1.30 13.95
N PRO A 93 14.77 -1.52 14.60
CA PRO A 93 15.72 -0.42 14.83
C PRO A 93 16.21 0.14 13.52
N HIS A 94 16.38 1.46 13.50
CA HIS A 94 16.98 2.11 12.34
C HIS A 94 18.49 1.86 12.41
N MET A 95 19.02 1.29 11.34
CA MET A 95 20.46 1.01 11.30
C MET A 95 21.11 2.09 10.46
N PRO A 96 21.92 2.94 11.08
CA PRO A 96 22.63 3.93 10.28
C PRO A 96 23.61 3.25 9.35
N ASP A 97 23.94 3.96 8.28
CA ASP A 97 24.93 3.43 7.37
C ASP A 97 26.20 3.11 8.09
N ALA A 98 26.83 2.07 7.66
CA ALA A 98 28.03 1.63 8.32
C ALA A 98 29.20 2.55 8.04
N ALA A 99 29.04 3.54 7.30
CA ALA A 99 30.14 4.41 6.89
C ALA A 99 31.00 4.84 8.03
#